data_bf13ad71750b043eac43e16fbad4d880
#
_entry.id   bf13ad71750b043eac43e16fbad4d880
#
_cell.length_a   1.000
_cell.length_b   1.000
_cell.length_c   1.000
_cell.angle_alpha   90.00
_cell.angle_beta   90.00
_cell.angle_gamma   90.00
#
_symmetry.space_group_name_H-M   'P 1'
#
loop_
_entity.id
_entity.type
_entity.pdbx_description
1 polymer ?
#
loop_
_entity_poly.entity_id
_entity_poly.type
_entity_poly.pdbx_seq_one_letter_code
_entity_poly.pdbx_strand_id
1 'polypeptide(L)'
;QNLTFGAWCVRDYGFDYDGYMYQDCGFRDQYNREHRAKADGTLYVSEWYQDSYGNWHYYDETSCKVRGIVEIQGKKYVFDNYNGYLVINSTYSYNNSGYLVNGNGELIQTVGWYRFKEFNNLWYYIQEDASVKYGFLEDGGYTYYMTPYMLTGFNFIELDGAAYKIDFAGHVTPIKEDGLYEHFRSKVYVSNGQVLKNSWKNIDGKWYYFNEYGYMEICDARIDYDGPHPINIDGKYYYFDSNGVLEDQGWVYLCTGTWCYAKPSGELVTGDTWIGEKLYHFSENGILKEGVCEENGICAIYDEEGTKLGEISHDGWGLVDGTYYYVENGVAKADGAYKLPDGKWYVFDKSGRMLSSVRSKKRR
;
A
#
# COMPACT_ATOMS: atom_id res chain seq x y z
N GLN A 1 0.50 -57.54 -24.68
CA GLN A 1 0.84 -56.58 -23.62
C GLN A 1 0.50 -55.23 -24.16
N ASN A 2 -0.54 -54.58 -23.58
CA ASN A 2 -0.94 -53.21 -23.93
C ASN A 2 0.17 -52.27 -23.48
N LEU A 3 0.90 -51.70 -24.44
CA LEU A 3 1.81 -50.60 -24.22
C LEU A 3 0.98 -49.40 -23.77
N THR A 4 1.07 -49.05 -22.52
CA THR A 4 0.52 -47.80 -21.99
C THR A 4 1.39 -46.64 -22.48
N PHE A 5 0.80 -45.70 -23.18
CA PHE A 5 1.45 -44.50 -23.69
C PHE A 5 1.95 -43.62 -22.52
N GLY A 6 3.26 -43.44 -22.39
CA GLY A 6 3.95 -42.61 -21.40
C GLY A 6 5.41 -43.02 -21.23
N ALA A 7 6.30 -42.07 -20.82
CA ALA A 7 7.62 -42.42 -20.38
C ALA A 7 7.54 -43.33 -19.15
N TRP A 8 8.36 -44.34 -19.07
CA TRP A 8 8.34 -45.29 -17.95
C TRP A 8 9.75 -45.57 -17.43
N CYS A 9 9.80 -45.92 -16.15
CA CYS A 9 11.04 -46.39 -15.51
C CYS A 9 10.98 -47.91 -15.32
N VAL A 10 12.05 -48.61 -15.69
CA VAL A 10 12.23 -50.03 -15.43
C VAL A 10 13.53 -50.21 -14.64
N ARG A 11 13.41 -50.57 -13.36
CA ARG A 11 14.53 -50.61 -12.42
C ARG A 11 15.21 -49.23 -12.37
N ASP A 12 16.48 -49.19 -12.82
CA ASP A 12 17.35 -48.02 -12.73
C ASP A 12 17.41 -47.21 -14.04
N TYR A 13 16.49 -47.42 -14.99
CA TYR A 13 16.50 -46.76 -16.30
C TYR A 13 15.15 -46.17 -16.67
N GLY A 14 15.20 -45.05 -17.41
CA GLY A 14 14.01 -44.39 -17.97
C GLY A 14 13.96 -44.51 -19.50
N PHE A 15 12.78 -44.70 -20.06
CA PHE A 15 12.56 -44.85 -21.50
C PHE A 15 11.46 -43.87 -21.97
N ASP A 16 11.59 -43.37 -23.18
CA ASP A 16 10.57 -42.58 -23.85
C ASP A 16 9.45 -43.47 -24.45
N TYR A 17 8.49 -42.88 -25.13
CA TYR A 17 7.34 -43.54 -25.73
C TYR A 17 7.71 -44.52 -26.85
N ASP A 18 8.86 -44.29 -27.51
CA ASP A 18 9.38 -45.12 -28.60
C ASP A 18 10.33 -46.22 -28.11
N GLY A 19 10.59 -46.23 -26.78
CA GLY A 19 11.47 -47.23 -26.14
C GLY A 19 12.96 -46.84 -26.12
N TYR A 20 13.28 -45.59 -26.44
CA TYR A 20 14.67 -45.09 -26.32
C TYR A 20 14.97 -44.72 -24.87
N MET A 21 16.16 -45.14 -24.42
CA MET A 21 16.64 -44.87 -23.07
C MET A 21 17.07 -43.40 -22.94
N TYR A 22 16.62 -42.73 -21.88
CA TYR A 22 17.08 -41.39 -21.54
C TYR A 22 18.54 -41.42 -21.06
N GLN A 23 19.35 -40.45 -21.52
CA GLN A 23 20.75 -40.26 -21.10
C GLN A 23 21.03 -38.77 -20.88
N ASP A 24 21.73 -38.44 -19.80
CA ASP A 24 22.14 -37.08 -19.40
C ASP A 24 21.02 -36.01 -19.48
N CYS A 25 19.79 -36.41 -19.19
CA CYS A 25 18.64 -35.50 -19.25
C CYS A 25 17.62 -35.76 -18.14
N GLY A 26 16.82 -34.72 -17.88
CA GLY A 26 15.61 -34.81 -17.05
C GLY A 26 14.41 -35.22 -17.92
N PHE A 27 13.49 -35.97 -17.36
CA PHE A 27 12.23 -36.34 -18.01
C PHE A 27 11.12 -36.51 -17.01
N ARG A 28 9.87 -36.61 -17.50
CA ARG A 28 8.69 -36.89 -16.66
C ARG A 28 8.09 -38.24 -17.07
N ASP A 29 7.73 -39.02 -16.08
CA ASP A 29 7.05 -40.30 -16.30
C ASP A 29 5.54 -40.09 -16.59
N GLN A 30 4.82 -41.17 -16.85
CA GLN A 30 3.37 -41.17 -17.09
C GLN A 30 2.51 -40.61 -15.93
N TYR A 31 3.08 -40.52 -14.74
CA TYR A 31 2.44 -39.92 -13.55
C TYR A 31 2.88 -38.47 -13.30
N ASN A 32 3.55 -37.86 -14.28
CA ASN A 32 4.11 -36.50 -14.21
C ASN A 32 5.20 -36.31 -13.14
N ARG A 33 5.83 -37.38 -12.68
CA ARG A 33 6.94 -37.28 -11.71
C ARG A 33 8.25 -37.02 -12.44
N GLU A 34 9.10 -36.17 -11.86
CA GLU A 34 10.36 -35.74 -12.46
C GLU A 34 11.49 -36.71 -12.07
N HIS A 35 12.19 -37.20 -13.08
CA HIS A 35 13.35 -38.07 -12.98
C HIS A 35 14.54 -37.46 -13.71
N ARG A 36 15.74 -37.97 -13.45
CA ARG A 36 16.95 -37.61 -14.21
C ARG A 36 17.80 -38.83 -14.48
N ALA A 37 18.23 -38.99 -15.74
CA ALA A 37 19.18 -39.98 -16.17
C ALA A 37 20.61 -39.42 -16.18
N LYS A 38 21.59 -40.26 -15.78
CA LYS A 38 23.02 -40.01 -15.92
C LYS A 38 23.48 -40.26 -17.37
N ALA A 39 24.74 -39.96 -17.68
CA ALA A 39 25.30 -40.15 -19.01
C ALA A 39 25.31 -41.63 -19.48
N ASP A 40 25.38 -42.56 -18.55
CA ASP A 40 25.32 -44.01 -18.82
C ASP A 40 23.85 -44.53 -18.91
N GLY A 41 22.87 -43.66 -18.74
CA GLY A 41 21.46 -43.97 -18.75
C GLY A 41 20.87 -44.40 -17.42
N THR A 42 21.68 -44.67 -16.39
CA THR A 42 21.15 -44.97 -15.06
C THR A 42 20.50 -43.75 -14.40
N LEU A 43 19.47 -43.95 -13.60
CA LEU A 43 18.77 -42.87 -12.90
C LEU A 43 19.53 -42.43 -11.64
N TYR A 44 19.34 -41.19 -11.25
CA TYR A 44 19.70 -40.77 -9.92
C TYR A 44 18.69 -41.37 -8.93
N VAL A 45 19.18 -42.18 -7.97
CA VAL A 45 18.37 -42.90 -6.96
C VAL A 45 19.02 -42.68 -5.59
N SER A 46 18.33 -42.08 -4.66
CA SER A 46 18.87 -41.67 -3.35
C SER A 46 20.15 -40.84 -3.48
N GLU A 47 20.20 -39.96 -4.47
CA GLU A 47 21.41 -39.22 -4.85
C GLU A 47 21.16 -37.75 -5.04
N TRP A 48 22.21 -36.95 -4.77
CA TRP A 48 22.27 -35.52 -5.05
C TRP A 48 22.71 -35.27 -6.50
N TYR A 49 22.10 -34.24 -7.10
CA TYR A 49 22.46 -33.74 -8.42
C TYR A 49 22.60 -32.22 -8.40
N GLN A 50 23.69 -31.70 -8.96
CA GLN A 50 23.87 -30.28 -9.18
C GLN A 50 23.63 -29.95 -10.66
N ASP A 51 22.72 -29.03 -10.94
CA ASP A 51 22.43 -28.58 -12.30
C ASP A 51 23.51 -27.60 -12.82
N SER A 52 23.42 -27.23 -14.09
CA SER A 52 24.38 -26.33 -14.75
C SER A 52 24.34 -24.89 -14.21
N TYR A 53 23.32 -24.52 -13.43
CA TYR A 53 23.19 -23.24 -12.76
C TYR A 53 23.72 -23.25 -11.32
N GLY A 54 24.20 -24.40 -10.86
CA GLY A 54 24.75 -24.61 -9.52
C GLY A 54 23.69 -24.97 -8.46
N ASN A 55 22.44 -25.19 -8.85
CA ASN A 55 21.38 -25.57 -7.91
C ASN A 55 21.49 -27.08 -7.57
N TRP A 56 21.33 -27.38 -6.29
CA TRP A 56 21.28 -28.76 -5.83
C TRP A 56 19.86 -29.31 -5.83
N HIS A 57 19.72 -30.56 -6.26
CA HIS A 57 18.51 -31.37 -6.27
C HIS A 57 18.77 -32.71 -5.61
N TYR A 58 17.74 -33.36 -5.12
CA TYR A 58 17.83 -34.74 -4.61
C TYR A 58 16.75 -35.57 -5.28
N TYR A 59 17.13 -36.78 -5.63
CA TYR A 59 16.23 -37.80 -6.17
C TYR A 59 16.11 -38.91 -5.14
N ASP A 60 14.88 -39.27 -4.77
CA ASP A 60 14.59 -40.24 -3.73
C ASP A 60 14.86 -41.70 -4.16
N GLU A 61 14.49 -42.65 -3.29
CA GLU A 61 14.62 -44.08 -3.55
C GLU A 61 13.82 -44.58 -4.76
N THR A 62 12.81 -43.80 -5.18
CA THR A 62 11.99 -44.04 -6.38
C THR A 62 12.49 -43.27 -7.60
N SER A 63 13.70 -42.69 -7.53
CA SER A 63 14.30 -41.81 -8.53
C SER A 63 13.49 -40.52 -8.81
N CYS A 64 12.55 -40.15 -7.95
CA CYS A 64 11.76 -38.96 -8.14
C CYS A 64 12.43 -37.73 -7.51
N LYS A 65 12.40 -36.59 -8.23
CA LYS A 65 12.89 -35.33 -7.71
C LYS A 65 12.04 -34.89 -6.51
N VAL A 66 12.68 -34.65 -5.37
CA VAL A 66 12.01 -34.26 -4.14
C VAL A 66 11.66 -32.75 -4.10
N ARG A 67 10.66 -32.40 -3.30
CA ARG A 67 10.20 -31.04 -3.02
C ARG A 67 9.72 -30.92 -1.58
N GLY A 68 9.71 -29.68 -1.06
CA GLY A 68 9.28 -29.42 0.30
C GLY A 68 10.31 -29.83 1.34
N ILE A 69 9.86 -30.24 2.51
CA ILE A 69 10.74 -30.68 3.61
C ILE A 69 10.88 -32.19 3.54
N VAL A 70 12.11 -32.66 3.35
CA VAL A 70 12.43 -34.11 3.15
C VAL A 70 13.54 -34.53 4.08
N GLU A 71 13.37 -35.68 4.70
CA GLU A 71 14.42 -36.30 5.53
C GLU A 71 15.37 -37.15 4.68
N ILE A 72 16.66 -36.83 4.75
CA ILE A 72 17.73 -37.54 4.05
C ILE A 72 18.82 -37.88 5.07
N GLN A 73 19.06 -39.16 5.31
CA GLN A 73 20.07 -39.65 6.25
C GLN A 73 19.95 -39.04 7.66
N GLY A 74 18.71 -38.92 8.17
CA GLY A 74 18.43 -38.41 9.51
C GLY A 74 18.48 -36.89 9.66
N LYS A 75 18.67 -36.15 8.57
CA LYS A 75 18.60 -34.69 8.54
C LYS A 75 17.44 -34.21 7.67
N LYS A 76 16.76 -33.16 8.07
CA LYS A 76 15.69 -32.56 7.25
C LYS A 76 16.25 -31.46 6.36
N TYR A 77 16.06 -31.60 5.07
CA TYR A 77 16.42 -30.63 4.04
C TYR A 77 15.18 -29.96 3.45
N VAL A 78 15.35 -28.76 2.94
CA VAL A 78 14.26 -28.00 2.35
C VAL A 78 14.51 -27.78 0.86
N PHE A 79 13.53 -28.19 0.03
CA PHE A 79 13.57 -28.03 -1.43
C PHE A 79 12.42 -27.14 -1.88
N ASP A 80 12.70 -26.27 -2.86
CA ASP A 80 11.68 -25.40 -3.46
C ASP A 80 10.52 -26.22 -4.05
N ASN A 81 9.28 -25.77 -3.78
CA ASN A 81 8.08 -26.50 -4.19
C ASN A 81 7.83 -26.52 -5.71
N TYR A 82 8.39 -25.54 -6.44
CA TYR A 82 8.19 -25.43 -7.89
C TYR A 82 9.33 -26.13 -8.66
N ASN A 83 10.56 -25.78 -8.34
CA ASN A 83 11.73 -26.20 -9.09
C ASN A 83 12.44 -27.40 -8.47
N GLY A 84 12.20 -27.69 -7.18
CA GLY A 84 12.84 -28.78 -6.45
C GLY A 84 14.34 -28.59 -6.25
N TYR A 85 14.85 -27.34 -6.21
CA TYR A 85 16.22 -27.06 -5.83
C TYR A 85 16.34 -26.85 -4.31
N LEU A 86 17.49 -27.18 -3.77
CA LEU A 86 17.80 -27.03 -2.35
C LEU A 86 17.74 -25.54 -1.95
N VAL A 87 16.93 -25.22 -0.97
CA VAL A 87 16.87 -23.87 -0.36
C VAL A 87 18.01 -23.74 0.64
N ILE A 88 18.75 -22.64 0.61
CA ILE A 88 19.86 -22.38 1.53
C ILE A 88 19.80 -20.96 2.10
N ASN A 89 20.27 -20.75 3.33
CA ASN A 89 20.36 -19.46 4.01
C ASN A 89 19.08 -18.63 3.81
N SER A 90 17.92 -19.18 4.13
CA SER A 90 16.62 -18.52 3.84
C SER A 90 15.56 -18.88 4.87
N THR A 91 14.49 -18.11 4.85
CA THR A 91 13.21 -18.52 5.44
C THR A 91 12.40 -19.28 4.42
N TYR A 92 11.65 -20.26 4.87
CA TYR A 92 10.79 -21.08 4.01
C TYR A 92 9.39 -21.20 4.60
N SER A 93 8.38 -20.97 3.79
CA SER A 93 6.97 -21.10 4.18
C SER A 93 6.38 -22.40 3.66
N TYR A 94 5.81 -23.19 4.56
CA TYR A 94 5.18 -24.46 4.23
C TYR A 94 3.98 -24.70 5.14
N ASN A 95 2.82 -25.03 4.57
CA ASN A 95 1.58 -25.27 5.31
C ASN A 95 1.24 -24.17 6.36
N ASN A 96 1.34 -22.90 5.95
CA ASN A 96 1.13 -21.72 6.78
C ASN A 96 2.10 -21.56 7.98
N SER A 97 3.16 -22.32 8.02
CA SER A 97 4.24 -22.18 9.00
C SER A 97 5.53 -21.67 8.35
N GLY A 98 6.28 -20.85 9.07
CA GLY A 98 7.60 -20.40 8.66
C GLY A 98 8.69 -21.32 9.22
N TYR A 99 9.75 -21.53 8.48
CA TYR A 99 10.90 -22.36 8.86
C TYR A 99 12.20 -21.64 8.51
N LEU A 100 13.30 -21.98 9.18
CA LEU A 100 14.63 -21.46 8.89
C LEU A 100 15.50 -22.55 8.29
N VAL A 101 16.26 -22.21 7.24
CA VAL A 101 17.11 -23.12 6.50
C VAL A 101 18.53 -22.60 6.53
N ASN A 102 19.49 -23.41 6.98
CA ASN A 102 20.91 -23.05 7.07
C ASN A 102 21.62 -23.06 5.70
N GLY A 103 22.91 -22.73 5.69
CA GLY A 103 23.73 -22.71 4.47
C GLY A 103 23.96 -24.08 3.81
N ASN A 104 23.67 -25.18 4.50
CA ASN A 104 23.73 -26.53 3.96
C ASN A 104 22.37 -27.01 3.44
N GLY A 105 21.33 -26.18 3.49
CA GLY A 105 19.97 -26.57 3.12
C GLY A 105 19.23 -27.37 4.19
N GLU A 106 19.80 -27.50 5.39
CA GLU A 106 19.21 -28.23 6.50
C GLU A 106 18.22 -27.34 7.24
N LEU A 107 17.08 -27.91 7.62
CA LEU A 107 16.10 -27.28 8.50
C LEU A 107 16.70 -27.04 9.90
N ILE A 108 16.63 -25.82 10.40
CA ILE A 108 17.08 -25.49 11.75
C ILE A 108 16.00 -25.96 12.74
N GLN A 109 16.35 -26.90 13.62
CA GLN A 109 15.42 -27.56 14.54
C GLN A 109 15.74 -27.31 16.02
N THR A 110 16.78 -26.49 16.32
CA THR A 110 17.14 -26.18 17.71
C THR A 110 16.09 -25.28 18.32
N VAL A 111 15.31 -25.79 19.23
CA VAL A 111 14.22 -25.07 19.93
C VAL A 111 14.78 -23.89 20.72
N GLY A 112 14.07 -22.78 20.70
CA GLY A 112 14.40 -21.55 21.41
C GLY A 112 14.92 -20.43 20.53
N TRP A 113 15.63 -19.49 21.15
CA TRP A 113 16.15 -18.32 20.45
C TRP A 113 17.25 -18.66 19.46
N TYR A 114 17.10 -18.21 18.23
CA TYR A 114 18.07 -18.37 17.15
C TYR A 114 18.32 -17.04 16.43
N ARG A 115 19.59 -16.62 16.35
CA ARG A 115 19.99 -15.44 15.59
C ARG A 115 20.48 -15.86 14.20
N PHE A 116 19.69 -15.53 13.16
CA PHE A 116 19.99 -15.97 11.79
C PHE A 116 21.00 -15.04 11.13
N LYS A 117 22.29 -15.17 11.50
CA LYS A 117 23.38 -14.28 11.07
C LYS A 117 23.67 -14.37 9.57
N GLU A 118 23.53 -15.55 8.99
CA GLU A 118 23.87 -15.87 7.61
C GLU A 118 22.85 -15.30 6.60
N PHE A 119 21.66 -14.91 7.06
CA PHE A 119 20.59 -14.40 6.22
C PHE A 119 20.31 -12.91 6.46
N ASN A 120 19.75 -12.55 7.61
CA ASN A 120 19.31 -11.18 7.89
C ASN A 120 19.74 -10.65 9.26
N ASN A 121 20.46 -11.46 10.03
CA ASN A 121 20.97 -11.15 11.36
C ASN A 121 19.88 -10.83 12.41
N LEU A 122 18.63 -11.26 12.18
CA LEU A 122 17.49 -11.07 13.08
C LEU A 122 17.34 -12.24 14.04
N TRP A 123 16.62 -12.00 15.15
CA TRP A 123 16.29 -13.01 16.13
C TRP A 123 14.95 -13.67 15.81
N TYR A 124 14.93 -14.99 15.89
CA TYR A 124 13.78 -15.86 15.73
C TYR A 124 13.61 -16.72 16.98
N TYR A 125 12.41 -17.24 17.18
CA TYR A 125 12.18 -18.27 18.19
C TYR A 125 11.64 -19.51 17.49
N ILE A 126 12.36 -20.63 17.65
CA ILE A 126 12.04 -21.91 16.99
C ILE A 126 11.25 -22.76 17.99
N GLN A 127 10.11 -23.25 17.52
CA GLN A 127 9.21 -24.09 18.30
C GLN A 127 9.61 -25.58 18.22
N GLU A 128 8.98 -26.45 19.00
CA GLU A 128 9.27 -27.89 19.05
C GLU A 128 9.06 -28.60 17.71
N ASP A 129 8.14 -28.11 16.88
CA ASP A 129 7.89 -28.60 15.52
C ASP A 129 8.84 -28.03 14.47
N ALA A 130 9.87 -27.32 14.90
CA ALA A 130 10.84 -26.58 14.08
C ALA A 130 10.27 -25.34 13.34
N SER A 131 9.00 -25.01 13.53
CA SER A 131 8.44 -23.78 12.99
C SER A 131 8.90 -22.55 13.78
N VAL A 132 8.91 -21.38 13.14
CA VAL A 132 9.15 -20.12 13.83
C VAL A 132 7.89 -19.63 14.54
N LYS A 133 8.07 -19.04 15.71
CA LYS A 133 7.00 -18.45 16.50
C LYS A 133 6.47 -17.17 15.84
N TYR A 134 5.15 -16.98 15.87
CA TYR A 134 4.43 -15.74 15.54
C TYR A 134 3.62 -15.26 16.74
N GLY A 135 3.36 -13.94 16.80
CA GLY A 135 2.60 -13.32 17.88
C GLY A 135 3.38 -13.23 19.19
N PHE A 136 2.67 -13.10 20.28
CA PHE A 136 3.27 -12.95 21.60
C PHE A 136 4.02 -14.20 22.06
N LEU A 137 5.16 -13.98 22.69
CA LEU A 137 6.04 -15.00 23.30
C LEU A 137 6.42 -14.53 24.70
N GLU A 138 6.16 -15.37 25.70
CA GLU A 138 6.66 -15.19 27.06
C GLU A 138 7.92 -16.02 27.26
N ASP A 139 9.04 -15.37 27.57
CA ASP A 139 10.29 -16.04 27.86
C ASP A 139 11.15 -15.25 28.86
N GLY A 140 11.77 -15.94 29.83
CA GLY A 140 12.65 -15.33 30.83
C GLY A 140 11.99 -14.23 31.69
N GLY A 141 10.65 -14.22 31.80
CA GLY A 141 9.90 -13.19 32.54
C GLY A 141 9.63 -11.91 31.72
N TYR A 142 9.90 -11.92 30.43
CA TYR A 142 9.60 -10.86 29.52
C TYR A 142 8.64 -11.32 28.43
N THR A 143 7.88 -10.37 27.90
CA THR A 143 7.02 -10.56 26.72
C THR A 143 7.72 -10.05 25.46
N TYR A 144 7.65 -10.80 24.38
CA TYR A 144 8.18 -10.46 23.07
C TYR A 144 7.07 -10.56 22.02
N TYR A 145 7.26 -9.94 20.85
CA TYR A 145 6.35 -10.11 19.70
C TYR A 145 7.12 -10.48 18.44
N MET A 146 6.67 -11.55 17.77
CA MET A 146 7.34 -12.22 16.67
C MET A 146 6.56 -12.08 15.36
N THR A 147 7.25 -11.70 14.20
CA THR A 147 6.61 -11.39 12.89
C THR A 147 7.25 -11.98 11.62
N PRO A 148 7.92 -13.06 11.44
CA PRO A 148 8.37 -14.19 12.28
C PRO A 148 9.61 -13.90 13.14
N TYR A 149 10.23 -12.77 12.99
CA TYR A 149 11.38 -12.34 13.79
C TYR A 149 10.92 -11.41 14.91
N MET A 150 11.75 -11.28 15.92
CA MET A 150 11.50 -10.42 17.08
C MET A 150 11.46 -8.95 16.67
N LEU A 151 10.39 -8.25 17.00
CA LEU A 151 10.31 -6.80 16.87
C LEU A 151 11.13 -6.09 17.96
N THR A 152 11.76 -4.96 17.60
CA THR A 152 12.56 -4.15 18.51
C THR A 152 12.46 -2.66 18.20
N GLY A 153 12.55 -1.82 19.24
CA GLY A 153 12.76 -0.38 19.05
C GLY A 153 11.52 0.41 18.61
N PHE A 154 10.31 0.03 19.07
CA PHE A 154 9.08 0.76 18.80
C PHE A 154 8.64 1.56 20.03
N ASN A 155 8.61 2.89 19.92
CA ASN A 155 8.02 3.74 20.97
C ASN A 155 6.50 3.63 21.02
N PHE A 156 5.90 3.22 19.91
CA PHE A 156 4.48 2.90 19.79
C PHE A 156 4.30 1.83 18.70
N ILE A 157 3.43 0.86 19.00
CA ILE A 157 2.92 -0.13 18.04
C ILE A 157 1.55 -0.61 18.50
N GLU A 158 0.63 -0.84 17.59
CA GLU A 158 -0.63 -1.54 17.84
C GLU A 158 -0.46 -3.01 17.51
N LEU A 159 -0.76 -3.87 18.49
CA LEU A 159 -0.75 -5.32 18.33
C LEU A 159 -2.07 -5.86 18.87
N ASP A 160 -2.81 -6.58 18.02
CA ASP A 160 -4.10 -7.19 18.37
C ASP A 160 -5.08 -6.20 19.02
N GLY A 161 -5.10 -4.95 18.54
CA GLY A 161 -6.01 -3.90 19.00
C GLY A 161 -5.56 -3.13 20.24
N ALA A 162 -4.45 -3.51 20.86
CA ALA A 162 -3.90 -2.82 22.02
C ALA A 162 -2.57 -2.10 21.71
N ALA A 163 -2.28 -1.07 22.48
CA ALA A 163 -1.10 -0.23 22.31
C ALA A 163 0.08 -0.70 23.16
N TYR A 164 1.25 -0.79 22.56
CA TYR A 164 2.49 -1.24 23.23
C TYR A 164 3.69 -0.37 22.87
N LYS A 165 4.72 -0.46 23.71
CA LYS A 165 6.11 -0.07 23.41
C LYS A 165 6.95 -1.33 23.32
N ILE A 166 7.95 -1.33 22.44
CA ILE A 166 8.94 -2.40 22.34
C ILE A 166 10.33 -1.77 22.43
N ASP A 167 11.11 -2.14 23.44
CA ASP A 167 12.46 -1.63 23.60
C ASP A 167 13.44 -2.26 22.57
N PHE A 168 14.69 -1.84 22.60
CA PHE A 168 15.73 -2.38 21.70
C PHE A 168 16.14 -3.82 22.06
N ALA A 169 15.81 -4.31 23.24
CA ALA A 169 15.98 -5.71 23.64
C ALA A 169 14.79 -6.59 23.20
N GLY A 170 13.72 -5.97 22.67
CA GLY A 170 12.51 -6.65 22.21
C GLY A 170 11.44 -6.84 23.28
N HIS A 171 11.61 -6.27 24.48
CA HIS A 171 10.63 -6.40 25.56
C HIS A 171 9.39 -5.56 25.25
N VAL A 172 8.24 -6.20 25.20
CA VAL A 172 6.93 -5.60 24.94
C VAL A 172 6.33 -5.10 26.23
N THR A 173 5.95 -3.83 26.28
CA THR A 173 5.31 -3.21 27.44
C THR A 173 4.00 -2.55 27.02
N PRO A 174 2.84 -2.87 27.64
CA PRO A 174 1.58 -2.21 27.35
C PRO A 174 1.64 -0.71 27.67
N ILE A 175 1.09 0.11 26.79
CA ILE A 175 0.85 1.53 27.03
C ILE A 175 -0.47 1.65 27.78
N LYS A 176 -0.41 2.10 29.05
CA LYS A 176 -1.58 2.27 29.91
C LYS A 176 -2.00 3.73 30.04
N GLU A 177 -1.11 4.66 29.73
CA GLU A 177 -1.35 6.10 29.85
C GLU A 177 -2.10 6.61 28.61
N ASP A 178 -3.21 7.32 28.84
CA ASP A 178 -3.93 8.02 27.79
C ASP A 178 -3.08 9.16 27.23
N GLY A 179 -3.06 9.33 25.91
CA GLY A 179 -2.30 10.42 25.29
C GLY A 179 -2.03 10.23 23.80
N LEU A 180 -1.34 11.23 23.23
CA LEU A 180 -0.87 11.21 21.86
C LEU A 180 0.50 10.54 21.76
N TYR A 181 0.64 9.64 20.80
CA TYR A 181 1.88 8.91 20.51
C TYR A 181 2.26 9.09 19.03
N GLU A 182 3.55 9.30 18.79
CA GLU A 182 4.09 9.35 17.43
C GLU A 182 4.08 7.95 16.81
N HIS A 183 3.55 7.85 15.59
CA HIS A 183 3.53 6.62 14.81
C HIS A 183 3.84 6.90 13.34
N PHE A 184 5.06 6.56 12.88
CA PHE A 184 5.59 6.91 11.57
C PHE A 184 5.55 8.43 11.30
N ARG A 185 4.72 8.90 10.37
CA ARG A 185 4.57 10.30 9.99
C ARG A 185 3.30 10.95 10.55
N SER A 186 2.56 10.25 11.39
CA SER A 186 1.32 10.71 11.99
C SER A 186 1.33 10.50 13.50
N LYS A 187 0.23 10.84 14.15
CA LYS A 187 -0.02 10.59 15.56
C LYS A 187 -1.23 9.71 15.74
N VAL A 188 -1.25 8.97 16.83
CA VAL A 188 -2.37 8.17 17.30
C VAL A 188 -2.71 8.58 18.72
N TYR A 189 -3.96 8.44 19.13
CA TYR A 189 -4.35 8.63 20.51
C TYR A 189 -4.63 7.29 21.17
N VAL A 190 -3.97 7.03 22.31
CA VAL A 190 -4.26 5.87 23.14
C VAL A 190 -5.23 6.26 24.23
N SER A 191 -6.29 5.49 24.42
CA SER A 191 -7.23 5.61 25.52
C SER A 191 -7.51 4.24 26.12
N ASN A 192 -7.31 4.11 27.43
CA ASN A 192 -7.46 2.84 28.15
C ASN A 192 -6.66 1.67 27.51
N GLY A 193 -5.46 1.95 27.04
CA GLY A 193 -4.58 0.96 26.42
C GLY A 193 -4.94 0.57 24.97
N GLN A 194 -5.94 1.19 24.37
CA GLN A 194 -6.38 0.94 23.01
C GLN A 194 -6.18 2.16 22.11
N VAL A 195 -5.98 1.94 20.83
CA VAL A 195 -5.91 3.01 19.84
C VAL A 195 -7.32 3.53 19.55
N LEU A 196 -7.48 4.84 19.65
CA LEU A 196 -8.74 5.50 19.31
C LEU A 196 -8.91 5.52 17.77
N LYS A 197 -10.05 5.02 17.27
CA LYS A 197 -10.37 4.94 15.85
C LYS A 197 -11.76 5.48 15.57
N ASN A 198 -11.97 6.04 14.37
CA ASN A 198 -13.24 6.63 13.91
C ASN A 198 -13.87 7.52 14.97
N SER A 199 -13.10 8.41 15.61
CA SER A 199 -13.55 9.09 16.79
C SER A 199 -12.96 10.48 16.95
N TRP A 200 -13.80 11.36 17.46
CA TRP A 200 -13.41 12.67 17.90
C TRP A 200 -12.79 12.64 19.30
N LYS A 201 -11.79 13.48 19.52
CA LYS A 201 -11.19 13.65 20.85
C LYS A 201 -10.92 15.13 21.11
N ASN A 202 -11.41 15.61 22.24
CA ASN A 202 -10.99 16.91 22.77
C ASN A 202 -9.73 16.70 23.63
N ILE A 203 -8.67 17.45 23.32
CA ILE A 203 -7.41 17.47 24.05
C ILE A 203 -7.07 18.93 24.32
N ASP A 204 -7.06 19.31 25.59
CA ASP A 204 -6.75 20.67 26.05
C ASP A 204 -7.61 21.78 25.37
N GLY A 205 -8.90 21.49 25.16
CA GLY A 205 -9.85 22.39 24.54
C GLY A 205 -9.84 22.41 23.01
N LYS A 206 -8.98 21.64 22.35
CA LYS A 206 -8.89 21.51 20.91
C LYS A 206 -9.46 20.17 20.44
N TRP A 207 -10.17 20.19 19.31
CA TRP A 207 -10.75 19.00 18.74
C TRP A 207 -9.83 18.38 17.68
N TYR A 208 -9.75 17.05 17.71
CA TYR A 208 -9.00 16.21 16.79
C TYR A 208 -9.90 15.07 16.33
N TYR A 209 -9.63 14.52 15.15
CA TYR A 209 -10.28 13.32 14.67
C TYR A 209 -9.24 12.25 14.34
N PHE A 210 -9.54 11.00 14.70
CA PHE A 210 -8.72 9.83 14.42
C PHE A 210 -9.51 8.90 13.50
N ASN A 211 -8.95 8.60 12.33
CA ASN A 211 -9.61 7.84 11.27
C ASN A 211 -9.73 6.33 11.59
N GLU A 212 -10.20 5.54 10.63
CA GLU A 212 -10.39 4.09 10.77
C GLU A 212 -9.11 3.32 11.11
N TYR A 213 -7.95 3.86 10.73
CA TYR A 213 -6.63 3.28 11.07
C TYR A 213 -6.08 3.79 12.41
N GLY A 214 -6.74 4.76 13.03
CA GLY A 214 -6.32 5.42 14.27
C GLY A 214 -5.36 6.58 14.06
N TYR A 215 -5.10 6.99 12.82
CA TYR A 215 -4.25 8.13 12.53
C TYR A 215 -5.02 9.44 12.70
N MET A 216 -4.34 10.42 13.32
CA MET A 216 -4.86 11.78 13.46
C MET A 216 -4.96 12.43 12.09
N GLU A 217 -6.13 12.97 11.76
CA GLU A 217 -6.33 13.76 10.55
C GLU A 217 -5.58 15.08 10.62
N ILE A 218 -4.82 15.39 9.58
CA ILE A 218 -4.01 16.60 9.45
C ILE A 218 -4.07 17.14 8.02
N CYS A 219 -3.89 18.43 7.85
CA CYS A 219 -3.58 19.02 6.56
C CYS A 219 -2.06 18.93 6.33
N ASP A 220 -1.60 18.04 5.48
CA ASP A 220 -0.19 18.00 5.06
C ASP A 220 -0.07 18.05 3.53
N ALA A 221 0.25 19.23 3.01
CA ALA A 221 0.45 19.47 1.57
C ALA A 221 1.58 18.61 0.94
N ARG A 222 2.37 17.90 1.75
CA ARG A 222 3.47 17.04 1.29
C ARG A 222 3.04 15.59 1.05
N ILE A 223 1.87 15.20 1.56
CA ILE A 223 1.37 13.82 1.52
C ILE A 223 0.27 13.65 0.48
N ASP A 224 -0.57 14.67 0.30
CA ASP A 224 -1.69 14.65 -0.65
C ASP A 224 -1.25 15.16 -2.02
N TYR A 225 -1.23 14.28 -3.01
CA TYR A 225 -0.91 14.59 -4.40
C TYR A 225 -1.84 15.64 -5.03
N ASP A 226 -3.08 15.73 -4.51
CA ASP A 226 -4.11 16.67 -4.94
C ASP A 226 -4.23 17.90 -4.02
N GLY A 227 -3.32 18.04 -3.04
CA GLY A 227 -3.36 19.08 -2.00
C GLY A 227 -4.34 18.77 -0.86
N PRO A 228 -4.24 19.48 0.27
CA PRO A 228 -5.09 19.22 1.43
C PRO A 228 -6.54 19.59 1.14
N HIS A 229 -7.39 18.60 1.29
CA HIS A 229 -8.83 18.68 1.06
C HIS A 229 -9.60 18.68 2.38
N PRO A 230 -10.83 19.26 2.40
CA PRO A 230 -11.77 19.00 3.48
C PRO A 230 -12.04 17.49 3.63
N ILE A 231 -12.00 17.01 4.86
CA ILE A 231 -12.19 15.59 5.20
C ILE A 231 -13.67 15.30 5.39
N ASN A 232 -14.20 14.28 4.73
CA ASN A 232 -15.57 13.82 4.94
C ASN A 232 -15.63 12.89 6.15
N ILE A 233 -16.41 13.27 7.16
CA ILE A 233 -16.68 12.47 8.34
C ILE A 233 -18.21 12.38 8.49
N ASP A 234 -18.76 11.20 8.33
CA ASP A 234 -20.21 10.94 8.44
C ASP A 234 -21.09 11.84 7.56
N GLY A 235 -20.64 12.12 6.32
CA GLY A 235 -21.37 12.95 5.35
C GLY A 235 -21.23 14.45 5.55
N LYS A 236 -20.38 14.90 6.45
CA LYS A 236 -20.05 16.30 6.70
C LYS A 236 -18.58 16.54 6.44
N TYR A 237 -18.24 17.75 6.01
CA TYR A 237 -16.87 18.13 5.72
C TYR A 237 -16.28 18.96 6.83
N TYR A 238 -15.00 18.68 7.13
CA TYR A 238 -14.22 19.34 8.17
C TYR A 238 -12.83 19.65 7.65
N TYR A 239 -12.16 20.61 8.26
CA TYR A 239 -10.77 20.92 7.94
C TYR A 239 -9.94 20.98 9.21
N PHE A 240 -8.76 20.33 9.13
CA PHE A 240 -7.79 20.30 10.23
C PHE A 240 -6.53 21.04 9.81
N ASP A 241 -5.89 21.73 10.74
CA ASP A 241 -4.60 22.37 10.48
C ASP A 241 -3.47 21.33 10.38
N SER A 242 -2.24 21.78 10.15
CA SER A 242 -1.05 20.92 10.06
C SER A 242 -0.68 20.24 11.39
N ASN A 243 -1.26 20.66 12.51
CA ASN A 243 -1.13 20.03 13.82
C ASN A 243 -2.30 19.09 14.14
N GLY A 244 -3.26 18.96 13.23
CA GLY A 244 -4.46 18.16 13.38
C GLY A 244 -5.57 18.82 14.20
N VAL A 245 -5.47 20.13 14.46
CA VAL A 245 -6.50 20.85 15.19
C VAL A 245 -7.63 21.18 14.22
N LEU A 246 -8.88 20.87 14.63
CA LEU A 246 -10.07 21.25 13.88
C LEU A 246 -10.18 22.77 13.78
N GLU A 247 -10.35 23.27 12.57
CA GLU A 247 -10.75 24.65 12.30
C GLU A 247 -12.26 24.79 12.53
N ASP A 248 -12.68 25.43 13.58
CA ASP A 248 -14.03 25.33 14.11
C ASP A 248 -14.88 26.60 14.03
N GLN A 249 -14.35 27.67 13.41
CA GLN A 249 -15.21 28.83 13.13
C GLN A 249 -14.64 29.82 12.11
N GLY A 250 -15.54 30.35 11.30
CA GLY A 250 -15.26 31.48 10.41
C GLY A 250 -14.55 31.07 9.12
N TRP A 251 -13.95 32.06 8.49
CA TRP A 251 -13.21 31.88 7.26
C TRP A 251 -11.89 31.18 7.50
N VAL A 252 -11.67 30.11 6.76
CA VAL A 252 -10.46 29.28 6.80
C VAL A 252 -9.79 29.28 5.43
N TYR A 253 -8.52 29.69 5.38
CA TYR A 253 -7.72 29.65 4.16
C TYR A 253 -6.99 28.32 4.06
N LEU A 254 -7.30 27.56 3.02
CA LEU A 254 -6.70 26.27 2.78
C LEU A 254 -5.30 26.42 2.20
N CYS A 255 -4.41 25.50 2.49
CA CYS A 255 -3.07 25.52 1.91
C CYS A 255 -3.05 25.27 0.39
N THR A 256 -4.17 24.91 -0.24
CA THR A 256 -4.41 24.91 -1.69
C THR A 256 -4.57 26.28 -2.31
N GLY A 257 -4.68 27.34 -1.49
CA GLY A 257 -4.90 28.71 -1.98
C GLY A 257 -6.37 29.08 -2.17
N THR A 258 -7.30 28.31 -1.57
CA THR A 258 -8.75 28.56 -1.63
C THR A 258 -9.33 28.76 -0.23
N TRP A 259 -10.59 29.15 -0.15
CA TRP A 259 -11.28 29.43 1.11
C TRP A 259 -12.38 28.41 1.40
N CYS A 260 -12.65 28.15 2.67
CA CYS A 260 -13.86 27.54 3.16
C CYS A 260 -14.41 28.34 4.36
N TYR A 261 -15.60 28.00 4.83
CA TYR A 261 -16.19 28.61 6.00
C TYR A 261 -16.68 27.56 6.98
N ALA A 262 -16.13 27.57 8.19
CA ALA A 262 -16.48 26.63 9.25
C ALA A 262 -17.59 27.23 10.15
N LYS A 263 -18.60 26.42 10.45
CA LYS A 263 -19.59 26.68 11.51
C LYS A 263 -18.92 26.55 12.89
N PRO A 264 -19.55 27.03 13.96
CA PRO A 264 -19.04 26.83 15.33
C PRO A 264 -18.92 25.34 15.75
N SER A 265 -19.52 24.45 14.99
CA SER A 265 -19.35 22.98 15.15
C SER A 265 -18.13 22.42 14.45
N GLY A 266 -17.36 23.23 13.71
CA GLY A 266 -16.29 22.83 12.82
C GLY A 266 -16.74 22.28 11.46
N GLU A 267 -18.04 22.00 11.29
CA GLU A 267 -18.60 21.55 10.01
C GLU A 267 -18.49 22.67 8.97
N LEU A 268 -17.94 22.40 7.81
CA LEU A 268 -17.86 23.35 6.70
C LEU A 268 -19.25 23.56 6.08
N VAL A 269 -19.53 24.81 5.70
CA VAL A 269 -20.72 25.11 4.90
C VAL A 269 -20.55 24.58 3.48
N THR A 270 -21.65 24.19 2.85
CA THR A 270 -21.71 23.72 1.47
C THR A 270 -22.90 24.38 0.75
N GLY A 271 -22.82 24.46 -0.58
CA GLY A 271 -23.88 25.08 -1.37
C GLY A 271 -24.03 26.58 -1.11
N ASP A 272 -25.23 27.10 -1.31
CA ASP A 272 -25.54 28.51 -1.14
C ASP A 272 -25.71 28.86 0.33
N THR A 273 -24.88 29.77 0.85
CA THR A 273 -24.84 30.08 2.27
C THR A 273 -24.71 31.59 2.50
N TRP A 274 -25.64 32.16 3.30
CA TRP A 274 -25.55 33.54 3.76
C TRP A 274 -24.56 33.66 4.91
N ILE A 275 -23.54 34.51 4.72
CA ILE A 275 -22.59 34.88 5.75
C ILE A 275 -22.66 36.42 5.93
N GLY A 276 -23.21 36.86 7.04
CA GLY A 276 -23.61 38.25 7.19
C GLY A 276 -24.70 38.62 6.20
N GLU A 277 -24.50 39.69 5.45
CA GLU A 277 -25.45 40.20 4.44
C GLU A 277 -25.15 39.71 3.00
N LYS A 278 -24.15 38.83 2.82
CA LYS A 278 -23.66 38.38 1.50
C LYS A 278 -23.92 36.90 1.30
N LEU A 279 -24.39 36.55 0.11
CA LEU A 279 -24.56 35.15 -0.32
C LEU A 279 -23.28 34.64 -0.98
N TYR A 280 -22.75 33.57 -0.43
CA TYR A 280 -21.59 32.88 -0.93
C TYR A 280 -21.97 31.50 -1.47
N HIS A 281 -21.19 31.01 -2.42
CA HIS A 281 -21.42 29.73 -3.05
C HIS A 281 -20.23 28.77 -2.79
N PHE A 282 -20.52 27.64 -2.15
CA PHE A 282 -19.52 26.61 -1.82
C PHE A 282 -19.79 25.36 -2.63
N SER A 283 -18.74 24.63 -2.94
CA SER A 283 -18.82 23.29 -3.56
C SER A 283 -19.42 22.27 -2.57
N GLU A 284 -19.70 21.07 -3.06
CA GLU A 284 -20.24 19.97 -2.23
C GLU A 284 -19.30 19.59 -1.09
N ASN A 285 -17.99 19.80 -1.23
CA ASN A 285 -16.98 19.54 -0.20
C ASN A 285 -16.58 20.79 0.61
N GLY A 286 -17.35 21.89 0.49
CA GLY A 286 -17.19 23.07 1.32
C GLY A 286 -16.11 24.07 0.87
N ILE A 287 -15.59 23.95 -0.34
CA ILE A 287 -14.63 24.91 -0.92
C ILE A 287 -15.38 26.07 -1.56
N LEU A 288 -14.98 27.31 -1.27
CA LEU A 288 -15.55 28.49 -1.89
C LEU A 288 -15.38 28.43 -3.41
N LYS A 289 -16.46 28.69 -4.15
CA LYS A 289 -16.41 28.77 -5.61
C LYS A 289 -15.87 30.12 -6.05
N GLU A 290 -14.82 30.10 -6.85
CA GLU A 290 -14.16 31.25 -7.41
C GLU A 290 -13.91 31.03 -8.92
N GLY A 291 -13.94 32.12 -9.69
CA GLY A 291 -13.69 32.04 -11.12
C GLY A 291 -14.80 31.35 -11.90
N VAL A 292 -14.44 30.45 -12.81
CA VAL A 292 -15.38 29.73 -13.67
C VAL A 292 -15.59 28.31 -13.15
N CYS A 293 -16.85 27.96 -12.92
CA CYS A 293 -17.26 26.64 -12.41
C CYS A 293 -18.29 26.01 -13.35
N GLU A 294 -18.17 24.72 -13.60
CA GLU A 294 -19.19 23.96 -14.31
C GLU A 294 -20.26 23.50 -13.31
N GLU A 295 -21.54 23.79 -13.61
CA GLU A 295 -22.68 23.46 -12.77
C GLU A 295 -23.81 22.90 -13.63
N ASN A 296 -23.98 21.58 -13.67
CA ASN A 296 -25.03 20.91 -14.46
C ASN A 296 -25.03 21.27 -15.95
N GLY A 297 -23.86 21.39 -16.56
CA GLY A 297 -23.70 21.77 -17.97
C GLY A 297 -23.76 23.27 -18.23
N ILE A 298 -23.82 24.10 -17.20
CA ILE A 298 -23.83 25.56 -17.27
C ILE A 298 -22.50 26.08 -16.68
N CYS A 299 -21.89 27.05 -17.35
CA CYS A 299 -20.73 27.75 -16.82
C CYS A 299 -21.16 28.88 -15.88
N ALA A 300 -21.03 28.68 -14.58
CA ALA A 300 -21.25 29.70 -13.57
C ALA A 300 -19.95 30.48 -13.31
N ILE A 301 -20.08 31.79 -13.08
CA ILE A 301 -18.96 32.73 -12.92
C ILE A 301 -19.06 33.41 -11.58
N TYR A 302 -17.98 33.33 -10.82
CA TYR A 302 -17.84 33.86 -9.47
C TYR A 302 -16.68 34.86 -9.42
N ASP A 303 -16.79 35.88 -8.54
CA ASP A 303 -15.67 36.74 -8.22
C ASP A 303 -14.67 36.07 -7.25
N GLU A 304 -13.59 36.76 -6.96
CA GLU A 304 -12.53 36.27 -6.02
C GLU A 304 -13.05 36.21 -4.57
N GLU A 305 -14.20 36.75 -4.30
CA GLU A 305 -14.88 36.71 -3.01
C GLU A 305 -16.01 35.67 -2.96
N GLY A 306 -16.16 34.85 -4.03
CA GLY A 306 -17.16 33.78 -4.11
C GLY A 306 -18.58 34.24 -4.36
N THR A 307 -18.77 35.46 -4.88
CA THR A 307 -20.09 35.96 -5.26
C THR A 307 -20.39 35.59 -6.71
N LYS A 308 -21.56 35.02 -6.96
CA LYS A 308 -21.98 34.69 -8.33
C LYS A 308 -22.23 35.94 -9.14
N LEU A 309 -21.44 36.16 -10.18
CA LEU A 309 -21.58 37.29 -11.11
C LEU A 309 -22.61 37.02 -12.22
N GLY A 310 -22.75 35.76 -12.59
CA GLY A 310 -23.69 35.33 -13.63
C GLY A 310 -23.39 33.91 -14.13
N GLU A 311 -24.02 33.57 -15.25
CA GLU A 311 -23.85 32.27 -15.87
C GLU A 311 -23.92 32.34 -17.41
N ILE A 312 -23.30 31.35 -18.09
CA ILE A 312 -23.33 31.17 -19.53
C ILE A 312 -23.83 29.76 -19.81
N SER A 313 -25.05 29.64 -20.36
CA SER A 313 -25.74 28.38 -20.59
C SER A 313 -25.59 27.84 -22.02
N HIS A 314 -24.64 28.36 -22.80
CA HIS A 314 -24.38 27.98 -24.20
C HIS A 314 -22.90 28.00 -24.51
N ASP A 315 -22.50 27.20 -25.47
CA ASP A 315 -21.15 27.24 -25.99
C ASP A 315 -20.87 28.51 -26.80
N GLY A 316 -19.63 28.94 -26.80
CA GLY A 316 -19.17 30.14 -27.47
C GLY A 316 -18.90 31.31 -26.51
N TRP A 317 -19.00 32.52 -27.05
CA TRP A 317 -18.71 33.74 -26.29
C TRP A 317 -19.88 34.14 -25.39
N GLY A 318 -19.57 34.39 -24.12
CA GLY A 318 -20.48 34.99 -23.16
C GLY A 318 -19.92 36.28 -22.58
N LEU A 319 -20.79 37.18 -22.18
CA LEU A 319 -20.47 38.43 -21.51
C LEU A 319 -21.14 38.44 -20.13
N VAL A 320 -20.34 38.45 -19.07
CA VAL A 320 -20.82 38.53 -17.70
C VAL A 320 -20.06 39.63 -16.99
N ASP A 321 -20.78 40.53 -16.35
CA ASP A 321 -20.25 41.71 -15.64
C ASP A 321 -19.21 42.50 -16.46
N GLY A 322 -19.48 42.72 -17.76
CA GLY A 322 -18.62 43.49 -18.65
C GLY A 322 -17.36 42.73 -19.13
N THR A 323 -17.19 41.45 -18.75
CA THR A 323 -16.05 40.63 -19.06
C THR A 323 -16.43 39.48 -20.01
N TYR A 324 -15.59 39.22 -21.03
CA TYR A 324 -15.81 38.11 -21.96
C TYR A 324 -15.19 36.81 -21.49
N TYR A 325 -15.96 35.74 -21.67
CA TYR A 325 -15.60 34.36 -21.44
C TYR A 325 -15.86 33.52 -22.69
N TYR A 326 -15.18 32.42 -22.86
CA TYR A 326 -15.45 31.47 -23.94
C TYR A 326 -15.70 30.08 -23.38
N VAL A 327 -16.91 29.58 -23.57
CA VAL A 327 -17.38 28.29 -23.05
C VAL A 327 -17.37 27.22 -24.16
N GLU A 328 -16.94 26.03 -23.84
CA GLU A 328 -16.99 24.85 -24.69
C GLU A 328 -17.39 23.62 -23.86
N ASN A 329 -18.52 23.00 -24.20
CA ASN A 329 -19.12 21.90 -23.44
C ASN A 329 -19.41 22.26 -21.98
N GLY A 330 -19.94 23.43 -21.72
CA GLY A 330 -20.25 23.92 -20.37
C GLY A 330 -19.04 24.37 -19.54
N VAL A 331 -17.83 24.28 -20.07
CA VAL A 331 -16.58 24.63 -19.39
C VAL A 331 -15.94 25.86 -20.01
N ALA A 332 -15.61 26.88 -19.23
CA ALA A 332 -14.91 28.05 -19.76
C ALA A 332 -13.42 27.77 -19.97
N LYS A 333 -12.85 28.37 -21.02
CA LYS A 333 -11.39 28.38 -21.22
C LYS A 333 -10.76 29.29 -20.16
N ALA A 334 -9.76 28.76 -19.45
CA ALA A 334 -9.06 29.47 -18.39
C ALA A 334 -7.56 29.12 -18.38
N ASP A 335 -6.75 29.95 -17.71
CA ASP A 335 -5.32 29.75 -17.45
C ASP A 335 -4.51 29.38 -18.72
N GLY A 336 -4.67 30.14 -19.78
CA GLY A 336 -3.92 29.82 -21.02
C GLY A 336 -4.28 30.60 -22.25
N ALA A 337 -3.61 30.25 -23.35
CA ALA A 337 -3.86 30.76 -24.67
C ALA A 337 -4.51 29.69 -25.56
N TYR A 338 -5.67 30.01 -26.13
CA TYR A 338 -6.47 29.07 -26.92
C TYR A 338 -6.72 29.64 -28.33
N LYS A 339 -6.59 28.78 -29.33
CA LYS A 339 -7.00 29.09 -30.70
C LYS A 339 -8.48 28.76 -30.85
N LEU A 340 -9.34 29.74 -31.02
CA LEU A 340 -10.77 29.57 -31.16
C LEU A 340 -11.20 29.29 -32.62
N PRO A 341 -12.45 28.88 -32.85
CA PRO A 341 -12.96 28.54 -34.20
C PRO A 341 -12.85 29.65 -35.25
N ASP A 342 -12.78 30.93 -34.82
CA ASP A 342 -12.54 32.08 -35.72
C ASP A 342 -11.08 32.17 -36.24
N GLY A 343 -10.24 31.22 -35.80
CA GLY A 343 -8.82 31.10 -36.18
C GLY A 343 -7.87 32.04 -35.44
N LYS A 344 -8.37 32.84 -34.49
CA LYS A 344 -7.54 33.74 -33.69
C LYS A 344 -7.15 33.10 -32.36
N TRP A 345 -6.07 33.61 -31.76
CA TRP A 345 -5.64 33.22 -30.43
C TRP A 345 -6.16 34.21 -29.38
N TYR A 346 -6.65 33.68 -28.30
CA TYR A 346 -7.12 34.44 -27.12
C TYR A 346 -6.44 33.95 -25.87
N VAL A 347 -6.17 34.86 -24.93
CA VAL A 347 -5.56 34.57 -23.64
C VAL A 347 -6.60 34.79 -22.56
N PHE A 348 -6.74 33.81 -21.69
CA PHE A 348 -7.62 33.83 -20.54
C PHE A 348 -6.81 33.71 -19.26
N ASP A 349 -7.22 34.42 -18.21
CA ASP A 349 -6.64 34.28 -16.88
C ASP A 349 -7.15 33.01 -16.16
N LYS A 350 -6.70 32.78 -14.94
CA LYS A 350 -7.13 31.63 -14.11
C LYS A 350 -8.62 31.62 -13.83
N SER A 351 -9.25 32.81 -13.78
CA SER A 351 -10.69 32.98 -13.57
C SER A 351 -11.48 32.91 -14.87
N GLY A 352 -10.88 32.54 -16.01
CA GLY A 352 -11.52 32.44 -17.31
C GLY A 352 -11.81 33.77 -18.00
N ARG A 353 -11.36 34.92 -17.47
CA ARG A 353 -11.56 36.24 -18.05
C ARG A 353 -10.68 36.41 -19.28
N MET A 354 -11.24 36.87 -20.40
CA MET A 354 -10.45 37.18 -21.60
C MET A 354 -9.56 38.39 -21.35
N LEU A 355 -8.24 38.19 -21.40
CA LEU A 355 -7.25 39.28 -21.24
C LEU A 355 -6.93 39.98 -22.54
N SER A 356 -6.77 39.27 -23.65
CA SER A 356 -6.43 39.84 -24.95
C SER A 356 -6.64 38.85 -26.11
N SER A 357 -6.79 39.38 -27.34
CA SER A 357 -6.62 38.62 -28.56
C SER A 357 -5.20 38.77 -29.09
N VAL A 358 -4.53 37.67 -29.43
CA VAL A 358 -3.16 37.67 -29.93
C VAL A 358 -3.19 37.52 -31.47
N ARG A 359 -2.63 38.48 -32.19
CA ARG A 359 -2.38 38.34 -33.63
C ARG A 359 -1.05 37.62 -33.82
N SER A 360 -1.05 36.46 -34.48
CA SER A 360 0.21 35.77 -34.83
C SER A 360 0.95 36.57 -35.90
N LYS A 361 2.15 37.10 -35.60
CA LYS A 361 3.08 37.56 -36.63
C LYS A 361 3.74 36.32 -37.24
N LYS A 362 3.44 35.98 -38.50
CA LYS A 362 4.31 35.08 -39.26
C LYS A 362 5.67 35.79 -39.41
N ARG A 363 6.73 35.24 -38.84
CA ARG A 363 8.09 35.60 -39.22
C ARG A 363 8.25 35.18 -40.69
N ARG A 364 8.54 36.15 -41.56
CA ARG A 364 8.99 35.93 -42.95
C ARG A 364 10.44 35.48 -42.92
#